data_2e987fb38609412f1e025b79814b1083
#
_entry.id   2e987fb38609412f1e025b79814b1083
#
_cell.length_a   1.000
_cell.length_b   1.000
_cell.length_c   1.000
_cell.angle_alpha   90.00
_cell.angle_beta   90.00
_cell.angle_gamma   90.00
#
_symmetry.space_group_name_H-M   'P 1'
#
loop_
_entity.id
_entity.type
_entity.pdbx_description
1 polymer ?
#
loop_
_entity_poly.entity_id
_entity_poly.type
_entity_poly.pdbx_seq_one_letter_code
_entity_poly.pdbx_strand_id
1 'polypeptide(L)'
;MLAFDHGYIMGATAGLERMDVTIAPLCRYADVLMATRGAIRSCIPPTVHNAICLRATHDASVLIDDMSTGNGVGADMEAAIRMNASAVAIQCFIGGAGEARSLETLCRAVDAGERYGIPVLGVTAVGKEMARTTQYFLLATRMLAELGASFV
;
A
#
# COMPACT_ATOMS: atom_id res chain seq x y z
N MET A 1 -8.77 9.38 0.84
CA MET A 1 -8.54 7.97 0.45
C MET A 1 -9.14 7.06 1.49
N LEU A 2 -9.81 5.98 1.09
CA LEU A 2 -10.25 4.89 1.95
C LEU A 2 -9.33 3.69 1.74
N ALA A 3 -8.57 3.29 2.76
CA ALA A 3 -7.64 2.17 2.72
C ALA A 3 -8.22 0.97 3.47
N PHE A 4 -8.30 -0.18 2.81
CA PHE A 4 -8.79 -1.44 3.38
C PHE A 4 -7.97 -2.65 2.93
N ASP A 5 -6.68 -2.39 2.69
CA ASP A 5 -5.72 -3.38 2.21
C ASP A 5 -5.06 -4.22 3.32
N HIS A 6 -5.17 -3.81 4.60
CA HIS A 6 -4.44 -4.44 5.71
C HIS A 6 -4.86 -5.88 6.04
N GLY A 7 -6.02 -6.34 5.57
CA GLY A 7 -6.46 -7.72 5.76
C GLY A 7 -5.49 -8.78 5.23
N TYR A 8 -4.64 -8.45 4.26
CA TYR A 8 -3.68 -9.40 3.70
C TYR A 8 -2.55 -9.79 4.67
N ILE A 9 -2.29 -8.97 5.69
CA ILE A 9 -1.32 -9.25 6.76
C ILE A 9 -1.97 -9.55 8.10
N MET A 10 -3.16 -9.01 8.36
CA MET A 10 -3.84 -9.09 9.66
C MET A 10 -5.01 -10.09 9.68
N GLY A 11 -5.42 -10.60 8.51
CA GLY A 11 -6.61 -11.44 8.38
C GLY A 11 -7.92 -10.65 8.44
N ALA A 12 -9.01 -11.31 8.80
CA ALA A 12 -10.32 -10.72 8.95
C ALA A 12 -10.38 -9.86 10.22
N THR A 13 -10.12 -8.57 10.06
CA THR A 13 -10.24 -7.58 11.14
C THR A 13 -11.67 -7.03 11.22
N ALA A 14 -12.01 -6.45 12.38
CA ALA A 14 -13.35 -5.90 12.64
C ALA A 14 -13.79 -4.92 11.53
N GLY A 15 -14.95 -5.17 10.94
CA GLY A 15 -15.49 -4.40 9.83
C GLY A 15 -14.97 -4.80 8.44
N LEU A 16 -13.99 -5.70 8.34
CA LEU A 16 -13.46 -6.20 7.07
C LEU A 16 -13.62 -7.73 6.90
N GLU A 17 -14.42 -8.37 7.72
CA GLU A 17 -14.74 -9.80 7.60
C GLU A 17 -15.46 -10.11 6.28
N ARG A 18 -16.28 -9.16 5.84
CA ARG A 18 -17.07 -9.23 4.60
C ARG A 18 -16.88 -7.93 3.81
N MET A 19 -15.68 -7.74 3.23
CA MET A 19 -15.34 -6.55 2.44
C MET A 19 -16.31 -6.32 1.26
N ASP A 20 -16.80 -7.39 0.66
CA ASP A 20 -17.80 -7.35 -0.40
C ASP A 20 -19.10 -6.66 0.01
N VAL A 21 -19.44 -6.68 1.30
CA VAL A 21 -20.64 -6.05 1.86
C VAL A 21 -20.33 -4.69 2.47
N THR A 22 -19.21 -4.57 3.21
CA THR A 22 -18.91 -3.38 4.01
C THR A 22 -18.30 -2.24 3.21
N ILE A 23 -17.54 -2.52 2.15
CA ILE A 23 -16.82 -1.48 1.39
C ILE A 23 -17.73 -0.77 0.38
N ALA A 24 -18.60 -1.49 -0.32
CA ALA A 24 -19.42 -0.91 -1.37
C ALA A 24 -20.23 0.33 -0.92
N PRO A 25 -20.89 0.36 0.24
CA PRO A 25 -21.61 1.55 0.71
C PRO A 25 -20.69 2.72 1.08
N LEU A 26 -19.41 2.46 1.39
CA LEU A 26 -18.44 3.48 1.79
C LEU A 26 -17.76 4.16 0.58
N CYS A 27 -17.79 3.55 -0.61
CA CYS A 27 -17.15 4.10 -1.80
C CYS A 27 -17.58 5.55 -2.09
N ARG A 28 -18.85 5.87 -1.89
CA ARG A 28 -19.40 7.22 -2.13
C ARG A 28 -18.81 8.33 -1.25
N TYR A 29 -18.10 7.97 -0.18
CA TYR A 29 -17.50 8.93 0.76
C TYR A 29 -15.99 9.10 0.55
N ALA A 30 -15.43 8.50 -0.48
CA ALA A 30 -14.00 8.55 -0.76
C ALA A 30 -13.77 8.86 -2.25
N ASP A 31 -12.70 9.58 -2.56
CA ASP A 31 -12.28 9.81 -3.94
C ASP A 31 -11.40 8.68 -4.44
N VAL A 32 -10.61 8.09 -3.55
CA VAL A 32 -9.64 7.03 -3.85
C VAL A 32 -9.86 5.83 -2.93
N LEU A 33 -9.83 4.63 -3.50
CA LEU A 33 -9.88 3.37 -2.78
C LEU A 33 -8.52 2.69 -2.84
N MET A 34 -7.90 2.40 -1.68
CA MET A 34 -6.64 1.64 -1.63
C MET A 34 -6.91 0.22 -1.15
N ALA A 35 -6.56 -0.75 -1.99
CA ALA A 35 -6.82 -2.16 -1.73
C ALA A 35 -5.80 -3.07 -2.42
N THR A 36 -5.79 -4.32 -1.99
CA THR A 36 -5.03 -5.40 -2.64
C THR A 36 -5.69 -5.82 -3.94
N ARG A 37 -4.92 -6.49 -4.80
CA ARG A 37 -5.39 -7.05 -6.09
C ARG A 37 -6.65 -7.92 -5.93
N GLY A 38 -6.67 -8.78 -4.92
CA GLY A 38 -7.80 -9.67 -4.64
C GLY A 38 -9.06 -8.88 -4.25
N ALA A 39 -8.92 -7.92 -3.35
CA ALA A 39 -10.02 -7.09 -2.88
C ALA A 39 -10.62 -6.22 -4.01
N ILE A 40 -9.77 -5.64 -4.86
CA ILE A 40 -10.24 -4.86 -6.02
C ILE A 40 -11.11 -5.72 -6.94
N ARG A 41 -10.68 -6.95 -7.24
CA ARG A 41 -11.40 -7.84 -8.15
C ARG A 41 -12.71 -8.38 -7.60
N SER A 42 -12.78 -8.58 -6.27
CA SER A 42 -13.88 -9.33 -5.65
C SER A 42 -14.82 -8.47 -4.81
N CYS A 43 -14.36 -7.31 -4.32
CA CYS A 43 -15.10 -6.53 -3.33
C CYS A 43 -15.48 -5.12 -3.80
N ILE A 44 -14.83 -4.61 -4.85
CA ILE A 44 -15.18 -3.30 -5.41
C ILE A 44 -16.15 -3.50 -6.58
N PRO A 45 -17.37 -2.95 -6.49
CA PRO A 45 -18.32 -3.04 -7.60
C PRO A 45 -17.79 -2.34 -8.86
N PRO A 46 -17.95 -2.91 -10.05
CA PRO A 46 -17.47 -2.31 -11.30
C PRO A 46 -18.17 -0.99 -11.67
N THR A 47 -19.25 -0.67 -10.96
CA THR A 47 -20.04 0.56 -11.15
C THR A 47 -19.52 1.75 -10.35
N VAL A 48 -18.52 1.58 -9.47
CA VAL A 48 -17.94 2.71 -8.74
C VAL A 48 -16.96 3.47 -9.63
N HIS A 49 -16.92 4.79 -9.46
CA HIS A 49 -16.07 5.69 -10.24
C HIS A 49 -14.86 6.20 -9.45
N ASN A 50 -14.55 5.58 -8.32
CA ASN A 50 -13.41 5.94 -7.49
C ASN A 50 -12.08 5.65 -8.22
N ALA A 51 -11.10 6.51 -8.00
CA ALA A 51 -9.73 6.19 -8.37
C ALA A 51 -9.22 5.00 -7.53
N ILE A 52 -8.43 4.13 -8.14
CA ILE A 52 -7.87 2.95 -7.47
C ILE A 52 -6.38 3.17 -7.19
N CYS A 53 -5.99 3.02 -5.93
CA CYS A 53 -4.60 2.90 -5.52
C CYS A 53 -4.33 1.43 -5.19
N LEU A 54 -3.57 0.75 -6.06
CA LEU A 54 -3.27 -0.67 -5.89
C LEU A 54 -2.17 -0.87 -4.85
N ARG A 55 -2.42 -1.61 -3.77
CA ARG A 55 -1.35 -2.12 -2.90
C ARG A 55 -0.46 -3.06 -3.73
N ALA A 56 0.75 -2.59 -4.06
CA ALA A 56 1.68 -3.31 -4.93
C ALA A 56 2.74 -4.12 -4.18
N THR A 57 2.91 -3.89 -2.87
CA THR A 57 3.77 -4.72 -2.02
C THR A 57 3.00 -5.79 -1.27
N HIS A 58 3.70 -6.86 -0.92
CA HIS A 58 3.31 -7.79 0.14
C HIS A 58 4.32 -7.71 1.28
N ASP A 59 3.88 -8.11 2.48
CA ASP A 59 4.69 -8.10 3.69
C ASP A 59 4.45 -9.40 4.47
N ALA A 60 5.22 -9.65 5.52
CA ALA A 60 4.96 -10.77 6.42
C ALA A 60 3.67 -10.54 7.20
N SER A 61 3.00 -11.62 7.60
CA SER A 61 1.82 -11.53 8.44
C SER A 61 2.16 -11.08 9.87
N VAL A 62 1.14 -10.64 10.62
CA VAL A 62 1.27 -10.28 12.04
C VAL A 62 1.76 -11.42 12.94
N LEU A 63 1.87 -12.63 12.43
CA LEU A 63 2.44 -13.78 13.15
C LEU A 63 3.98 -13.78 13.18
N ILE A 64 4.59 -12.96 12.33
CA ILE A 64 6.06 -12.77 12.29
C ILE A 64 6.41 -11.56 13.15
N ASP A 65 7.41 -11.66 14.01
CA ASP A 65 7.80 -10.61 14.93
C ASP A 65 8.24 -9.33 14.20
N ASP A 66 9.05 -9.45 13.16
CA ASP A 66 9.42 -8.35 12.29
C ASP A 66 8.76 -8.48 10.90
N MET A 67 7.63 -7.83 10.72
CA MET A 67 6.87 -7.83 9.46
C MET A 67 7.66 -7.25 8.29
N SER A 68 8.67 -6.42 8.54
CA SER A 68 9.49 -5.81 7.50
C SER A 68 10.28 -6.84 6.67
N THR A 69 10.58 -8.00 7.26
CA THR A 69 11.36 -9.07 6.62
C THR A 69 10.67 -9.73 5.44
N GLY A 70 9.33 -9.64 5.38
CA GLY A 70 8.51 -10.21 4.30
C GLY A 70 8.25 -9.27 3.13
N ASN A 71 8.78 -8.04 3.16
CA ASN A 71 8.49 -7.06 2.11
C ASN A 71 8.97 -7.51 0.72
N GLY A 72 8.10 -7.31 -0.26
CA GLY A 72 8.38 -7.62 -1.67
C GLY A 72 7.30 -7.14 -2.62
N VAL A 73 7.51 -7.37 -3.92
CA VAL A 73 6.56 -6.99 -4.96
C VAL A 73 5.43 -8.01 -5.03
N GLY A 74 4.20 -7.56 -4.77
CA GLY A 74 2.98 -8.35 -4.89
C GLY A 74 2.23 -8.12 -6.21
N ALA A 75 2.43 -6.94 -6.82
CA ALA A 75 1.91 -6.58 -8.13
C ALA A 75 2.89 -5.64 -8.84
N ASP A 76 3.13 -5.87 -10.11
CA ASP A 76 3.92 -5.00 -10.96
C ASP A 76 3.08 -3.88 -11.60
N MET A 77 3.74 -2.98 -12.33
CA MET A 77 3.09 -1.84 -12.96
C MET A 77 2.14 -2.26 -14.08
N GLU A 78 2.46 -3.33 -14.82
CA GLU A 78 1.59 -3.90 -15.84
C GLU A 78 0.28 -4.46 -15.22
N ALA A 79 0.37 -5.06 -14.03
CA ALA A 79 -0.83 -5.48 -13.31
C ALA A 79 -1.68 -4.29 -12.86
N ALA A 80 -1.05 -3.18 -12.44
CA ALA A 80 -1.75 -1.94 -12.10
C ALA A 80 -2.50 -1.38 -13.33
N ILE A 81 -1.85 -1.33 -14.48
CA ILE A 81 -2.47 -0.89 -15.74
C ILE A 81 -3.67 -1.77 -16.12
N ARG A 82 -3.50 -3.09 -16.09
CA ARG A 82 -4.60 -4.04 -16.40
C ARG A 82 -5.80 -3.92 -15.44
N MET A 83 -5.57 -3.38 -14.24
CA MET A 83 -6.61 -3.13 -13.25
C MET A 83 -7.16 -1.71 -13.28
N ASN A 84 -6.74 -0.89 -14.23
CA ASN A 84 -7.09 0.52 -14.33
C ASN A 84 -6.79 1.29 -13.02
N ALA A 85 -5.66 0.95 -12.38
CA ALA A 85 -5.23 1.65 -11.18
C ALA A 85 -4.70 3.04 -11.52
N SER A 86 -5.10 4.03 -10.75
CA SER A 86 -4.66 5.43 -10.87
C SER A 86 -3.35 5.70 -10.14
N ALA A 87 -2.98 4.82 -9.20
CA ALA A 87 -1.73 4.88 -8.44
C ALA A 87 -1.37 3.49 -7.90
N VAL A 88 -0.12 3.32 -7.47
CA VAL A 88 0.32 2.15 -6.70
C VAL A 88 0.83 2.56 -5.33
N ALA A 89 0.63 1.72 -4.32
CA ALA A 89 1.09 1.91 -2.95
C ALA A 89 2.21 0.92 -2.61
N ILE A 90 3.33 1.45 -2.14
CA ILE A 90 4.52 0.71 -1.73
C ILE A 90 4.74 0.90 -0.24
N GLN A 91 4.71 -0.17 0.53
CA GLN A 91 4.97 -0.12 1.96
C GLN A 91 6.47 -0.13 2.25
N CYS A 92 6.91 0.81 3.09
CA CYS A 92 8.31 0.96 3.49
C CYS A 92 8.43 0.91 5.02
N PHE A 93 9.35 0.10 5.50
CA PHE A 93 9.62 -0.11 6.93
C PHE A 93 10.92 0.61 7.31
N ILE A 94 10.81 1.81 7.81
CA ILE A 94 11.99 2.59 8.21
C ILE A 94 12.41 2.19 9.62
N GLY A 95 13.70 1.83 9.77
CA GLY A 95 14.29 1.38 11.03
C GLY A 95 14.12 -0.12 11.32
N GLY A 96 13.43 -0.88 10.49
CA GLY A 96 13.33 -2.34 10.61
C GLY A 96 14.41 -3.09 9.85
N ALA A 97 14.55 -4.40 10.09
CA ALA A 97 15.52 -5.24 9.38
C ALA A 97 15.30 -5.28 7.85
N GLY A 98 14.07 -5.05 7.40
CA GLY A 98 13.71 -5.00 5.99
C GLY A 98 13.79 -3.61 5.35
N GLU A 99 14.35 -2.60 6.02
CA GLU A 99 14.41 -1.22 5.53
C GLU A 99 14.99 -1.14 4.12
N ALA A 100 16.22 -1.61 3.94
CA ALA A 100 16.93 -1.52 2.65
C ALA A 100 16.13 -2.16 1.51
N ARG A 101 15.52 -3.32 1.76
CA ARG A 101 14.70 -4.03 0.77
C ARG A 101 13.43 -3.26 0.44
N SER A 102 12.77 -2.67 1.43
CA SER A 102 11.54 -1.91 1.21
C SER A 102 11.81 -0.61 0.42
N LEU A 103 12.94 0.06 0.69
CA LEU A 103 13.37 1.23 -0.07
C LEU A 103 13.76 0.87 -1.51
N GLU A 104 14.47 -0.25 -1.72
CA GLU A 104 14.76 -0.74 -3.07
C GLU A 104 13.46 -1.03 -3.85
N THR A 105 12.47 -1.63 -3.19
CA THR A 105 11.16 -1.87 -3.79
C THR A 105 10.46 -0.56 -4.19
N LEU A 106 10.55 0.48 -3.34
CA LEU A 106 10.04 1.81 -3.65
C LEU A 106 10.73 2.40 -4.89
N CYS A 107 12.07 2.43 -4.91
CA CYS A 107 12.83 3.00 -6.04
C CYS A 107 12.48 2.31 -7.37
N ARG A 108 12.41 0.98 -7.38
CA ARG A 108 12.00 0.22 -8.57
C ARG A 108 10.58 0.54 -9.01
N ALA A 109 9.67 0.75 -8.06
CA ALA A 109 8.30 1.12 -8.37
C ALA A 109 8.22 2.56 -8.91
N VAL A 110 9.03 3.49 -8.39
CA VAL A 110 9.13 4.87 -8.89
C VAL A 110 9.63 4.86 -10.33
N ASP A 111 10.74 4.17 -10.63
CA ASP A 111 11.28 4.05 -11.99
C ASP A 111 10.25 3.47 -12.98
N ALA A 112 9.52 2.45 -12.55
CA ALA A 112 8.44 1.87 -13.36
C ALA A 112 7.25 2.83 -13.48
N GLY A 113 6.89 3.52 -12.39
CA GLY A 113 5.81 4.51 -12.37
C GLY A 113 6.06 5.67 -13.34
N GLU A 114 7.29 6.20 -13.37
CA GLU A 114 7.69 7.23 -14.31
C GLU A 114 7.57 6.77 -15.77
N ARG A 115 7.98 5.52 -16.04
CA ARG A 115 7.90 4.93 -17.39
C ARG A 115 6.47 4.79 -17.89
N TYR A 116 5.53 4.47 -17.02
CA TYR A 116 4.13 4.23 -17.38
C TYR A 116 3.19 5.39 -17.04
N GLY A 117 3.67 6.45 -16.41
CA GLY A 117 2.85 7.59 -15.99
C GLY A 117 1.93 7.28 -14.83
N ILE A 118 2.29 6.33 -13.95
CA ILE A 118 1.50 5.94 -12.76
C ILE A 118 2.22 6.45 -11.49
N PRO A 119 1.59 7.34 -10.72
CA PRO A 119 2.18 7.84 -9.49
C PRO A 119 2.33 6.77 -8.42
N VAL A 120 3.36 6.91 -7.57
CA VAL A 120 3.68 5.98 -6.50
C VAL A 120 3.44 6.64 -5.14
N LEU A 121 2.59 6.02 -4.33
CA LEU A 121 2.40 6.34 -2.92
C LEU A 121 3.41 5.56 -2.07
N GLY A 122 4.28 6.28 -1.35
CA GLY A 122 5.09 5.70 -0.30
C GLY A 122 4.30 5.61 1.00
N VAL A 123 4.13 4.40 1.52
CA VAL A 123 3.42 4.17 2.80
C VAL A 123 4.44 3.87 3.89
N THR A 124 4.59 4.77 4.86
CA THR A 124 5.47 4.53 6.01
C THR A 124 4.83 3.56 6.98
N ALA A 125 5.52 2.47 7.29
CA ALA A 125 5.12 1.52 8.31
C ALA A 125 6.10 1.56 9.48
N VAL A 126 5.57 1.70 10.69
CA VAL A 126 6.34 1.68 11.92
C VAL A 126 6.39 0.25 12.44
N GLY A 127 7.61 -0.28 12.66
CA GLY A 127 7.80 -1.59 13.27
C GLY A 127 7.14 -1.70 14.63
N LYS A 128 6.82 -2.92 15.04
CA LYS A 128 6.08 -3.23 16.26
C LYS A 128 6.73 -2.66 17.53
N GLU A 129 8.07 -2.69 17.57
CA GLU A 129 8.88 -2.22 18.70
C GLU A 129 9.34 -0.74 18.57
N MET A 130 8.93 -0.05 17.51
CA MET A 130 9.38 1.31 17.24
C MET A 130 8.38 2.36 17.72
N ALA A 131 8.91 3.46 18.28
CA ALA A 131 8.08 4.55 18.73
C ALA A 131 7.52 5.38 17.56
N ARG A 132 6.22 5.64 17.57
CA ARG A 132 5.53 6.52 16.62
C ARG A 132 5.70 7.98 17.02
N THR A 133 6.89 8.53 16.82
CA THR A 133 7.24 9.91 17.15
C THR A 133 7.17 10.81 15.93
N THR A 134 7.00 12.12 16.16
CA THR A 134 7.10 13.12 15.08
C THR A 134 8.43 13.03 14.35
N GLN A 135 9.53 12.88 15.08
CA GLN A 135 10.87 12.77 14.48
C GLN A 135 11.00 11.55 13.57
N TYR A 136 10.42 10.40 13.96
CA TYR A 136 10.39 9.21 13.12
C TYR A 136 9.64 9.48 11.81
N PHE A 137 8.45 10.08 11.88
CA PHE A 137 7.66 10.35 10.68
C PHE A 137 8.30 11.42 9.79
N LEU A 138 8.96 12.42 10.37
CA LEU A 138 9.72 13.40 9.60
C LEU A 138 10.85 12.72 8.80
N LEU A 139 11.61 11.84 9.45
CA LEU A 139 12.67 11.06 8.78
C LEU A 139 12.08 10.19 7.67
N ALA A 140 11.12 9.35 8.00
CA ALA A 140 10.53 8.40 7.07
C ALA A 140 9.90 9.10 5.85
N THR A 141 9.08 10.12 6.07
CA THR A 141 8.47 10.91 4.99
C THR A 141 9.52 11.56 4.10
N ARG A 142 10.56 12.14 4.69
CA ARG A 142 11.66 12.76 3.95
C ARG A 142 12.40 11.75 3.08
N MET A 143 12.71 10.56 3.61
CA MET A 143 13.37 9.50 2.86
C MET A 143 12.55 9.07 1.64
N LEU A 144 11.25 8.79 1.82
CA LEU A 144 10.39 8.35 0.73
C LEU A 144 10.20 9.43 -0.34
N ALA A 145 10.06 10.69 0.07
CA ALA A 145 9.91 11.82 -0.84
C ALA A 145 11.20 12.03 -1.68
N GLU A 146 12.38 11.97 -1.06
CA GLU A 146 13.65 12.13 -1.79
C GLU A 146 13.98 10.93 -2.70
N LEU A 147 13.43 9.75 -2.41
CA LEU A 147 13.52 8.59 -3.28
C LEU A 147 12.48 8.59 -4.42
N GLY A 148 11.71 9.66 -4.56
CA GLY A 148 10.85 9.89 -5.71
C GLY A 148 9.39 9.49 -5.53
N ALA A 149 8.93 9.15 -4.32
CA ALA A 149 7.51 8.92 -4.09
C ALA A 149 6.69 10.16 -4.49
N SER A 150 5.65 9.98 -5.28
CA SER A 150 4.78 11.07 -5.75
C SER A 150 3.99 11.69 -4.60
N PHE A 151 3.70 10.90 -3.57
CA PHE A 151 3.10 11.31 -2.29
C PHE A 151 3.40 10.27 -1.19
N VAL A 152 3.32 10.68 0.08
CA VAL A 152 3.66 9.86 1.24
C VAL A 152 2.53 9.94 2.27
#